data_6bba5d508cc426cc9e09f21a07da0de4
#
_entry.id   6bba5d508cc426cc9e09f21a07da0de4
#
_cell.length_a   1.000
_cell.length_b   1.000
_cell.length_c   1.000
_cell.angle_alpha   90.00
_cell.angle_beta   90.00
_cell.angle_gamma   90.00
#
_symmetry.space_group_name_H-M   'P 1'
#
loop_
_entity.id
_entity.type
_entity.pdbx_description
1 polymer ?
#
loop_
_entity_poly.entity_id
_entity_poly.type
_entity_poly.pdbx_seq_one_letter_code
_entity_poly.pdbx_strand_id
1 'polypeptide(L)'
;MRRAFLIVTVAFLFGGCLTNHYDKFYVDTQGDNVIESIHGNAPVEIRTATTEDDVLDLLEEGYVSIGHSSFIAPYTPFSLAVDTAEEKGAALVLVDIRYKNTEQYTSVMFLPSTSTTYTHGNMSANAWSSGGGYAHVNGTYSGSSTTHTLNAVPVQRSRDIYSYDAMFFKKIDTSKLYGVSWFIPKRLPTEAVDTPIQVRILAVLKGSQAERDGIKRGQIVKAINGVVINTRKDMAPFLDASAVITKVEVEDVK
;
A
#
# COMPACT_ATOMS: atom_id res chain seq x y z
N MET A 1 24.02 12.65 -52.28
CA MET A 1 23.65 13.40 -51.05
C MET A 1 22.36 12.84 -50.50
N ARG A 2 22.47 11.98 -49.46
CA ARG A 2 21.31 11.39 -48.78
C ARG A 2 21.00 12.25 -47.54
N ARG A 3 19.85 12.93 -47.55
CA ARG A 3 19.37 13.68 -46.38
C ARG A 3 18.73 12.69 -45.41
N ALA A 4 19.38 12.49 -44.25
CA ALA A 4 18.81 11.74 -43.16
C ALA A 4 17.78 12.64 -42.45
N PHE A 5 16.51 12.22 -42.44
CA PHE A 5 15.44 12.81 -41.67
C PHE A 5 15.55 12.27 -40.24
N LEU A 6 15.97 13.13 -39.31
CA LEU A 6 15.98 12.83 -37.86
C LEU A 6 14.55 13.02 -37.34
N ILE A 7 13.81 11.92 -37.16
CA ILE A 7 12.52 11.95 -36.44
C ILE A 7 12.82 11.97 -34.96
N VAL A 8 12.70 13.13 -34.34
CA VAL A 8 12.72 13.29 -32.87
C VAL A 8 11.33 12.90 -32.35
N THR A 9 11.20 11.65 -31.91
CA THR A 9 10.01 11.20 -31.17
C THR A 9 10.09 11.76 -29.76
N VAL A 10 9.40 12.86 -29.49
CA VAL A 10 9.19 13.36 -28.14
C VAL A 10 8.15 12.45 -27.47
N ALA A 11 8.62 11.45 -26.75
CA ALA A 11 7.78 10.68 -25.85
C ALA A 11 7.40 11.58 -24.67
N PHE A 12 6.20 12.15 -24.70
CA PHE A 12 5.58 12.74 -23.51
C PHE A 12 5.30 11.62 -22.51
N LEU A 13 6.23 11.41 -21.58
CA LEU A 13 6.00 10.64 -20.38
C LEU A 13 5.01 11.42 -19.50
N PHE A 14 3.73 11.21 -19.72
CA PHE A 14 2.71 11.48 -18.71
C PHE A 14 2.84 10.43 -17.61
N GLY A 15 3.97 10.45 -16.90
CA GLY A 15 4.13 9.80 -15.62
C GLY A 15 3.37 10.62 -14.60
N GLY A 16 2.05 10.44 -14.50
CA GLY A 16 1.36 10.84 -13.30
C GLY A 16 2.04 10.09 -12.15
N CYS A 17 2.68 10.81 -11.21
CA CYS A 17 3.25 10.20 -10.01
C CYS A 17 2.14 9.48 -9.29
N LEU A 18 2.04 8.16 -9.49
CA LEU A 18 1.15 7.31 -8.72
C LEU A 18 1.72 7.34 -7.29
N THR A 19 1.01 7.96 -6.36
CA THR A 19 1.45 8.01 -4.96
C THR A 19 1.48 6.59 -4.43
N ASN A 20 2.67 6.13 -4.00
CA ASN A 20 2.79 4.83 -3.33
C ASN A 20 2.23 4.95 -1.91
N HIS A 21 1.00 4.49 -1.73
CA HIS A 21 0.34 4.51 -0.43
C HIS A 21 0.97 3.53 0.56
N TYR A 22 1.54 2.42 0.10
CA TYR A 22 2.21 1.45 0.98
C TYR A 22 3.43 2.07 1.66
N ASP A 23 4.26 2.82 0.93
CA ASP A 23 5.40 3.54 1.50
C ASP A 23 4.95 4.73 2.37
N LYS A 24 3.98 5.51 1.89
CA LYS A 24 3.47 6.69 2.61
C LYS A 24 2.92 6.36 4.01
N PHE A 25 2.28 5.20 4.17
CA PHE A 25 1.69 4.75 5.43
C PHE A 25 2.49 3.64 6.11
N TYR A 26 3.74 3.44 5.68
CA TYR A 26 4.63 2.46 6.31
C TYR A 26 5.00 2.89 7.73
N VAL A 27 4.87 1.94 8.65
CA VAL A 27 5.27 2.07 10.05
C VAL A 27 6.32 1.01 10.34
N ASP A 28 7.54 1.44 10.68
CA ASP A 28 8.62 0.54 11.09
C ASP A 28 8.32 -0.03 12.49
N THR A 29 8.48 -1.33 12.65
CA THR A 29 8.26 -2.05 13.92
C THR A 29 9.54 -2.62 14.51
N GLN A 30 10.69 -2.51 13.82
CA GLN A 30 11.97 -3.02 14.31
C GLN A 30 12.58 -2.14 15.43
N GLY A 31 12.23 -0.84 15.46
CA GLY A 31 12.90 0.12 16.33
C GLY A 31 14.41 0.20 16.04
N ASP A 32 15.22 0.26 17.10
CA ASP A 32 16.69 0.30 16.98
C ASP A 32 17.35 -1.06 16.70
N ASN A 33 16.56 -2.14 16.68
CA ASN A 33 17.05 -3.50 16.45
C ASN A 33 17.13 -3.81 14.95
N VAL A 34 18.33 -3.73 14.39
CA VAL A 34 18.57 -4.12 12.99
C VAL A 34 18.55 -5.64 12.86
N ILE A 35 17.51 -6.16 12.21
CA ILE A 35 17.37 -7.60 11.90
C ILE A 35 18.18 -7.87 10.62
N GLU A 36 19.23 -8.70 10.72
CA GLU A 36 19.94 -9.19 9.54
C GLU A 36 19.08 -10.16 8.72
N SER A 37 18.95 -9.89 7.44
CA SER A 37 18.23 -10.74 6.50
C SER A 37 19.17 -11.67 5.76
N ILE A 38 18.80 -12.94 5.63
CA ILE A 38 19.49 -13.91 4.77
C ILE A 38 18.96 -13.95 3.34
N HIS A 39 17.97 -13.11 3.02
CA HIS A 39 17.29 -13.16 1.71
C HIS A 39 18.19 -12.71 0.53
N GLY A 40 19.24 -11.92 0.80
CA GLY A 40 20.15 -11.42 -0.25
C GLY A 40 19.40 -10.58 -1.29
N ASN A 41 19.70 -10.82 -2.58
CA ASN A 41 19.11 -10.12 -3.73
C ASN A 41 17.98 -10.95 -4.42
N ALA A 42 17.36 -11.90 -3.73
CA ALA A 42 16.23 -12.62 -4.29
C ALA A 42 15.03 -11.69 -4.48
N PRO A 43 14.14 -11.94 -5.45
CA PRO A 43 12.93 -11.14 -5.64
C PRO A 43 12.02 -11.24 -4.41
N VAL A 44 11.34 -10.14 -4.08
CA VAL A 44 10.37 -10.09 -2.98
C VAL A 44 9.20 -11.02 -3.29
N GLU A 45 8.86 -11.86 -2.33
CA GLU A 45 7.68 -12.72 -2.42
C GLU A 45 6.42 -11.96 -1.99
N ILE A 46 5.33 -12.14 -2.73
CA ILE A 46 4.01 -11.63 -2.36
C ILE A 46 3.11 -12.79 -1.94
N ARG A 47 2.46 -12.66 -0.79
CA ARG A 47 1.38 -13.57 -0.35
C ARG A 47 0.15 -12.77 0.06
N THR A 48 -1.01 -13.39 -0.03
CA THR A 48 -2.26 -12.84 0.51
C THR A 48 -2.60 -13.55 1.83
N ALA A 49 -2.85 -12.75 2.88
CA ALA A 49 -3.31 -13.31 4.16
C ALA A 49 -4.83 -13.39 4.18
N THR A 50 -5.35 -14.48 4.71
CA THR A 50 -6.79 -14.67 4.97
C THR A 50 -7.07 -14.97 6.44
N THR A 51 -6.06 -15.44 7.19
CA THR A 51 -6.21 -15.85 8.59
C THR A 51 -4.99 -15.43 9.44
N GLU A 52 -5.16 -15.44 10.77
CA GLU A 52 -4.04 -15.26 11.70
C GLU A 52 -3.03 -16.41 11.60
N ASP A 53 -3.48 -17.61 11.23
CA ASP A 53 -2.61 -18.78 11.04
C ASP A 53 -1.60 -18.55 9.91
N ASP A 54 -1.96 -17.85 8.84
CA ASP A 54 -1.02 -17.51 7.75
C ASP A 54 0.21 -16.73 8.27
N VAL A 55 -0.01 -15.82 9.23
CA VAL A 55 1.07 -15.04 9.86
C VAL A 55 1.93 -15.93 10.77
N LEU A 56 1.31 -16.84 11.51
CA LEU A 56 2.03 -17.77 12.39
C LEU A 56 2.87 -18.75 11.59
N ASP A 57 2.37 -19.23 10.47
CA ASP A 57 3.12 -20.14 9.56
C ASP A 57 4.35 -19.42 8.96
N LEU A 58 4.22 -18.12 8.64
CA LEU A 58 5.37 -17.31 8.22
C LEU A 58 6.42 -17.17 9.33
N LEU A 59 5.99 -16.92 10.57
CA LEU A 59 6.91 -16.90 11.72
C LEU A 59 7.64 -18.24 11.86
N GLU A 60 6.92 -19.37 11.74
CA GLU A 60 7.53 -20.71 11.79
C GLU A 60 8.51 -20.94 10.66
N GLU A 61 8.27 -20.36 9.47
CA GLU A 61 9.20 -20.36 8.34
C GLU A 61 10.43 -19.45 8.54
N GLY A 62 10.52 -18.72 9.63
CA GLY A 62 11.64 -17.81 9.94
C GLY A 62 11.49 -16.43 9.30
N TYR A 63 10.27 -15.99 9.00
CA TYR A 63 9.99 -14.63 8.59
C TYR A 63 9.65 -13.78 9.83
N VAL A 64 10.32 -12.64 9.97
CA VAL A 64 10.11 -11.68 11.08
C VAL A 64 9.55 -10.38 10.51
N SER A 65 8.46 -9.88 11.09
CA SER A 65 7.87 -8.62 10.68
C SER A 65 8.81 -7.45 10.97
N ILE A 66 9.02 -6.60 9.96
CA ILE A 66 9.83 -5.39 10.05
C ILE A 66 9.01 -4.11 10.01
N GLY A 67 7.77 -4.19 9.56
CA GLY A 67 6.87 -3.07 9.49
C GLY A 67 5.52 -3.45 8.91
N HIS A 68 4.62 -2.50 8.94
CA HIS A 68 3.30 -2.66 8.34
C HIS A 68 2.82 -1.36 7.72
N SER A 69 1.80 -1.48 6.86
CA SER A 69 1.13 -0.35 6.23
C SER A 69 -0.37 -0.62 6.21
N SER A 70 -1.19 0.37 6.60
CA SER A 70 -2.64 0.26 6.59
C SER A 70 -3.26 1.56 6.07
N PHE A 71 -4.13 1.47 5.04
CA PHE A 71 -4.77 2.63 4.43
C PHE A 71 -6.06 2.26 3.72
N ILE A 72 -6.83 3.29 3.36
CA ILE A 72 -8.05 3.17 2.57
C ILE A 72 -7.85 3.99 1.30
N ALA A 73 -8.05 3.34 0.15
CA ALA A 73 -7.85 3.98 -1.16
C ALA A 73 -8.71 3.31 -2.24
N PRO A 74 -8.89 3.95 -3.40
CA PRO A 74 -9.27 3.26 -4.62
C PRO A 74 -8.26 2.17 -4.97
N TYR A 75 -8.56 1.38 -6.02
CA TYR A 75 -7.65 0.33 -6.45
C TYR A 75 -6.18 0.80 -6.49
N THR A 76 -5.35 0.09 -5.74
CA THR A 76 -3.90 0.34 -5.63
C THR A 76 -3.16 -0.94 -6.06
N PRO A 77 -2.28 -0.88 -7.08
CA PRO A 77 -1.58 -2.05 -7.59
C PRO A 77 -0.66 -2.70 -6.54
N PHE A 78 -0.58 -4.02 -6.54
CA PHE A 78 0.35 -4.78 -5.69
C PHE A 78 1.83 -4.49 -5.96
N SER A 79 2.18 -4.09 -7.19
CA SER A 79 3.56 -3.71 -7.52
C SER A 79 4.11 -2.65 -6.58
N LEU A 80 3.27 -1.71 -6.14
CA LEU A 80 3.67 -0.66 -5.19
C LEU A 80 4.00 -1.21 -3.79
N ALA A 81 3.38 -2.33 -3.39
CA ALA A 81 3.76 -3.03 -2.16
C ALA A 81 5.12 -3.72 -2.31
N VAL A 82 5.40 -4.29 -3.50
CA VAL A 82 6.71 -4.87 -3.82
C VAL A 82 7.79 -3.79 -3.81
N ASP A 83 7.56 -2.66 -4.48
CA ASP A 83 8.50 -1.54 -4.52
C ASP A 83 8.86 -1.07 -3.09
N THR A 84 7.84 -0.95 -2.21
CA THR A 84 8.06 -0.63 -0.79
C THR A 84 8.85 -1.73 -0.08
N ALA A 85 8.52 -3.00 -0.32
CA ALA A 85 9.22 -4.12 0.30
C ALA A 85 10.71 -4.15 -0.10
N GLU A 86 11.03 -3.92 -1.37
CA GLU A 86 12.40 -3.83 -1.88
C GLU A 86 13.16 -2.67 -1.20
N GLU A 87 12.53 -1.48 -1.13
CA GLU A 87 13.12 -0.31 -0.48
C GLU A 87 13.43 -0.53 1.00
N LYS A 88 12.54 -1.21 1.73
CA LYS A 88 12.72 -1.52 3.16
C LYS A 88 13.56 -2.79 3.40
N GLY A 89 14.01 -3.46 2.34
CA GLY A 89 14.81 -4.69 2.42
C GLY A 89 14.01 -5.88 2.97
N ALA A 90 12.71 -5.93 2.71
CA ALA A 90 11.87 -7.07 3.03
C ALA A 90 12.07 -8.21 2.02
N ALA A 91 11.94 -9.43 2.49
CA ALA A 91 11.98 -10.64 1.67
C ALA A 91 10.59 -11.08 1.21
N LEU A 92 9.56 -10.67 1.96
CA LEU A 92 8.17 -11.02 1.71
C LEU A 92 7.26 -9.87 2.15
N VAL A 93 6.20 -9.64 1.38
CA VAL A 93 5.07 -8.81 1.78
C VAL A 93 3.79 -9.64 1.79
N LEU A 94 3.10 -9.59 2.93
CA LEU A 94 1.79 -10.21 3.13
C LEU A 94 0.74 -9.13 3.01
N VAL A 95 -0.21 -9.26 2.06
CA VAL A 95 -1.21 -8.24 1.77
C VAL A 95 -2.62 -8.79 1.98
N ASP A 96 -3.44 -8.03 2.68
CA ASP A 96 -4.89 -8.26 2.82
C ASP A 96 -5.63 -7.08 2.19
N ILE A 97 -6.59 -7.37 1.30
CA ILE A 97 -7.39 -6.36 0.62
C ILE A 97 -8.85 -6.69 0.82
N ARG A 98 -9.58 -5.72 1.38
CA ARG A 98 -11.02 -5.87 1.62
C ARG A 98 -11.77 -4.74 0.92
N TYR A 99 -12.78 -5.11 0.14
CA TYR A 99 -13.74 -4.15 -0.38
C TYR A 99 -14.46 -3.46 0.78
N LYS A 100 -14.58 -2.13 0.71
CA LYS A 100 -15.23 -1.33 1.74
C LYS A 100 -16.57 -0.78 1.27
N ASN A 101 -16.57 -0.01 0.20
CA ASN A 101 -17.75 0.60 -0.37
C ASN A 101 -17.48 1.12 -1.79
N THR A 102 -18.54 1.50 -2.49
CA THR A 102 -18.45 2.25 -3.74
C THR A 102 -18.83 3.71 -3.48
N GLU A 103 -17.91 4.63 -3.79
CA GLU A 103 -18.15 6.07 -3.72
C GLU A 103 -18.66 6.60 -5.06
N GLN A 104 -19.68 7.45 -4.99
CA GLN A 104 -20.12 8.25 -6.14
C GLN A 104 -19.52 9.65 -6.04
N TYR A 105 -18.99 10.13 -7.15
CA TYR A 105 -18.45 11.49 -7.24
C TYR A 105 -18.79 12.12 -8.57
N THR A 106 -18.87 13.45 -8.58
CA THR A 106 -19.10 14.22 -9.79
C THR A 106 -17.75 14.67 -10.36
N SER A 107 -17.48 14.30 -11.59
CA SER A 107 -16.34 14.81 -12.37
C SER A 107 -16.84 15.79 -13.42
N VAL A 108 -15.97 16.68 -13.89
CA VAL A 108 -16.29 17.61 -14.97
C VAL A 108 -15.68 17.08 -16.26
N MET A 109 -16.51 16.91 -17.29
CA MET A 109 -16.07 16.60 -18.65
C MET A 109 -16.19 17.86 -19.51
N PHE A 110 -15.14 18.19 -20.25
CA PHE A 110 -15.16 19.29 -21.20
C PHE A 110 -15.56 18.76 -22.59
N LEU A 111 -16.74 19.17 -23.06
CA LEU A 111 -17.22 18.80 -24.38
C LEU A 111 -17.01 19.98 -25.33
N PRO A 112 -16.26 19.80 -26.45
CA PRO A 112 -16.14 20.80 -27.46
C PRO A 112 -17.50 21.02 -28.15
N SER A 113 -17.87 22.28 -28.26
CA SER A 113 -19.06 22.72 -28.99
C SER A 113 -18.65 23.75 -30.04
N THR A 114 -19.18 23.59 -31.24
CA THR A 114 -18.95 24.53 -32.35
C THR A 114 -20.29 25.13 -32.73
N SER A 115 -20.37 26.44 -32.65
CA SER A 115 -21.53 27.22 -33.12
C SER A 115 -21.13 28.08 -34.32
N THR A 116 -21.86 27.97 -35.39
CA THR A 116 -21.68 28.83 -36.58
C THR A 116 -22.87 29.73 -36.73
N THR A 117 -22.62 31.02 -36.60
CA THR A 117 -23.63 32.06 -36.81
C THR A 117 -23.47 32.61 -38.24
N TYR A 118 -24.54 32.59 -38.97
CA TYR A 118 -24.61 33.19 -40.32
C TYR A 118 -25.29 34.56 -40.18
N THR A 119 -24.60 35.61 -40.68
CA THR A 119 -25.13 36.97 -40.72
C THR A 119 -25.40 37.32 -42.18
N HIS A 120 -26.62 37.75 -42.45
CA HIS A 120 -27.01 38.21 -43.76
C HIS A 120 -27.72 39.57 -43.59
N GLY A 121 -27.38 40.51 -44.46
CA GLY A 121 -27.98 41.81 -44.37
C GLY A 121 -27.93 42.56 -45.71
N ASN A 122 -28.82 43.55 -45.82
CA ASN A 122 -28.88 44.48 -46.95
C ASN A 122 -28.44 45.85 -46.48
N MET A 123 -27.64 46.53 -47.27
CA MET A 123 -27.19 47.90 -47.04
C MET A 123 -27.65 48.77 -48.23
N SER A 124 -28.28 49.92 -47.92
CA SER A 124 -28.57 50.93 -48.91
C SER A 124 -27.96 52.27 -48.48
N ALA A 125 -27.36 52.97 -49.39
CA ALA A 125 -26.80 54.29 -49.15
C ALA A 125 -27.18 55.25 -50.27
N ASN A 126 -27.50 56.47 -49.91
CA ASN A 126 -27.79 57.59 -50.85
C ASN A 126 -26.67 58.61 -50.72
N ALA A 127 -26.12 59.00 -51.84
CA ALA A 127 -25.14 60.10 -51.92
C ALA A 127 -25.66 61.24 -52.79
N TRP A 128 -25.48 62.45 -52.30
CA TRP A 128 -25.82 63.69 -53.02
C TRP A 128 -24.56 64.47 -53.29
N SER A 129 -24.40 64.96 -54.49
CA SER A 129 -23.31 65.90 -54.81
C SER A 129 -23.78 67.33 -54.82
N SER A 130 -22.90 68.31 -54.53
CA SER A 130 -23.18 69.72 -54.56
C SER A 130 -23.57 70.28 -55.94
N GLY A 131 -23.36 69.50 -57.00
CA GLY A 131 -23.74 69.74 -58.37
C GLY A 131 -25.08 69.17 -58.83
N GLY A 132 -25.93 68.70 -57.89
CA GLY A 132 -27.26 68.14 -58.16
C GLY A 132 -27.30 66.64 -58.57
N GLY A 133 -26.18 66.00 -58.53
CA GLY A 133 -26.09 64.53 -58.79
C GLY A 133 -26.60 63.70 -57.59
N TYR A 134 -27.36 62.62 -57.88
CA TYR A 134 -27.86 61.66 -56.93
C TYR A 134 -27.34 60.28 -57.30
N ALA A 135 -26.81 59.54 -56.30
CA ALA A 135 -26.43 58.15 -56.46
C ALA A 135 -27.06 57.29 -55.37
N HIS A 136 -27.65 56.18 -55.77
CA HIS A 136 -28.23 55.26 -54.86
C HIS A 136 -27.42 53.93 -54.99
N VAL A 137 -26.92 53.38 -53.89
CA VAL A 137 -26.16 52.14 -53.84
C VAL A 137 -26.91 51.15 -52.96
N ASN A 138 -27.23 50.00 -53.50
CA ASN A 138 -27.73 48.86 -52.80
C ASN A 138 -26.65 47.76 -52.77
N GLY A 139 -26.39 47.25 -51.62
CA GLY A 139 -25.46 46.15 -51.41
C GLY A 139 -26.04 45.07 -50.49
N THR A 140 -25.65 43.87 -50.71
CA THR A 140 -25.92 42.76 -49.78
C THR A 140 -24.60 42.31 -49.17
N TYR A 141 -24.61 41.99 -47.91
CA TYR A 141 -23.47 41.37 -47.27
C TYR A 141 -23.89 40.02 -46.61
N SER A 142 -23.01 39.07 -46.67
CA SER A 142 -23.15 37.79 -45.94
C SER A 142 -21.84 37.46 -45.26
N GLY A 143 -21.93 36.95 -44.07
CA GLY A 143 -20.76 36.51 -43.30
C GLY A 143 -21.09 35.33 -42.44
N SER A 144 -20.10 34.57 -42.07
CA SER A 144 -20.23 33.49 -41.07
C SER A 144 -19.16 33.68 -40.02
N SER A 145 -19.53 33.46 -38.75
CA SER A 145 -18.61 33.43 -37.61
C SER A 145 -18.75 32.08 -36.94
N THR A 146 -17.63 31.37 -36.80
CA THR A 146 -17.58 30.07 -36.10
C THR A 146 -16.91 30.28 -34.75
N THR A 147 -17.60 29.92 -33.68
CA THR A 147 -17.12 30.00 -32.32
C THR A 147 -16.94 28.58 -31.79
N HIS A 148 -15.76 28.29 -31.28
CA HIS A 148 -15.46 27.04 -30.58
C HIS A 148 -15.47 27.30 -29.07
N THR A 149 -16.28 26.52 -28.33
CA THR A 149 -16.39 26.62 -26.89
C THR A 149 -16.18 25.27 -26.27
N LEU A 150 -15.65 25.27 -25.03
CA LEU A 150 -15.56 24.07 -24.20
C LEU A 150 -16.63 24.18 -23.12
N ASN A 151 -17.63 23.34 -23.19
CA ASN A 151 -18.71 23.29 -22.21
C ASN A 151 -18.35 22.29 -21.11
N ALA A 152 -18.33 22.77 -19.87
CA ALA A 152 -18.13 21.93 -18.69
C ALA A 152 -19.45 21.23 -18.36
N VAL A 153 -19.48 19.90 -18.47
CA VAL A 153 -20.64 19.08 -18.17
C VAL A 153 -20.33 18.21 -16.96
N PRO A 154 -21.12 18.28 -15.88
CA PRO A 154 -20.97 17.40 -14.74
C PRO A 154 -21.35 15.97 -15.12
N VAL A 155 -20.48 15.01 -14.81
CA VAL A 155 -20.70 13.57 -15.07
C VAL A 155 -20.59 12.83 -13.75
N GLN A 156 -21.63 12.08 -13.41
CA GLN A 156 -21.61 11.17 -12.26
C GLN A 156 -20.71 9.98 -12.57
N ARG A 157 -19.80 9.68 -11.65
CA ARG A 157 -18.88 8.54 -11.72
C ARG A 157 -18.91 7.78 -10.40
N SER A 158 -18.55 6.50 -10.45
CA SER A 158 -18.35 5.68 -9.27
C SER A 158 -16.94 5.11 -9.26
N ARG A 159 -16.43 4.88 -8.05
CA ARG A 159 -15.17 4.15 -7.83
C ARG A 159 -15.29 3.27 -6.60
N ASP A 160 -14.72 2.09 -6.69
CA ASP A 160 -14.66 1.18 -5.56
C ASP A 160 -13.51 1.55 -4.63
N ILE A 161 -13.78 1.50 -3.35
CA ILE A 161 -12.86 1.82 -2.26
C ILE A 161 -12.55 0.53 -1.50
N TYR A 162 -11.27 0.34 -1.22
CA TYR A 162 -10.74 -0.83 -0.52
C TYR A 162 -9.96 -0.42 0.72
N SER A 163 -9.97 -1.28 1.74
CA SER A 163 -9.01 -1.27 2.84
C SER A 163 -7.84 -2.15 2.45
N TYR A 164 -6.63 -1.65 2.65
CA TYR A 164 -5.37 -2.33 2.40
C TYR A 164 -4.61 -2.46 3.70
N ASP A 165 -4.23 -3.69 4.04
CA ASP A 165 -3.33 -3.99 5.14
C ASP A 165 -2.16 -4.79 4.56
N ALA A 166 -0.93 -4.33 4.81
CA ALA A 166 0.28 -4.98 4.35
C ALA A 166 1.26 -5.15 5.51
N MET A 167 1.86 -6.33 5.63
CA MET A 167 2.94 -6.61 6.58
C MET A 167 4.20 -7.00 5.81
N PHE A 168 5.33 -6.44 6.20
CA PHE A 168 6.62 -6.61 5.55
C PHE A 168 7.52 -7.47 6.43
N PHE A 169 8.18 -8.46 5.83
CA PHE A 169 8.94 -9.46 6.58
C PHE A 169 10.36 -9.62 6.02
N LYS A 170 11.31 -9.81 6.92
CA LYS A 170 12.66 -10.29 6.61
C LYS A 170 12.76 -11.79 6.92
N LYS A 171 13.56 -12.50 6.13
CA LYS A 171 13.94 -13.89 6.38
C LYS A 171 15.18 -13.93 7.24
N ILE A 172 15.15 -14.63 8.38
CA ILE A 172 16.28 -14.78 9.31
C ILE A 172 16.86 -16.19 9.31
N ASP A 173 18.12 -16.32 9.72
CA ASP A 173 18.76 -17.63 9.95
C ASP A 173 18.26 -18.21 11.28
N THR A 174 17.39 -19.19 11.20
CA THR A 174 16.80 -19.86 12.35
C THR A 174 17.73 -20.88 12.99
N SER A 175 18.78 -21.33 12.30
CA SER A 175 19.66 -22.43 12.74
C SER A 175 20.44 -22.12 14.01
N LYS A 176 20.71 -20.83 14.24
CA LYS A 176 21.46 -20.31 15.41
C LYS A 176 20.57 -19.89 16.58
N LEU A 177 19.27 -19.93 16.40
CA LEU A 177 18.31 -19.52 17.42
C LEU A 177 17.74 -20.74 18.15
N TYR A 178 17.35 -20.53 19.40
CA TYR A 178 16.51 -21.54 20.07
C TYR A 178 15.17 -21.65 19.33
N GLY A 179 14.58 -20.54 18.90
CA GLY A 179 13.55 -20.50 17.88
C GLY A 179 12.13 -20.74 18.39
N VAL A 180 11.74 -20.10 19.47
CA VAL A 180 10.35 -20.07 19.95
C VAL A 180 9.81 -18.65 19.99
N SER A 181 8.54 -18.49 19.72
CA SER A 181 7.78 -17.28 19.97
C SER A 181 6.74 -17.57 21.05
N TRP A 182 6.47 -16.57 21.90
CA TRP A 182 5.61 -16.70 23.08
C TRP A 182 4.30 -15.94 22.91
N PHE A 183 3.22 -16.53 23.37
CA PHE A 183 2.00 -15.80 23.70
C PHE A 183 1.95 -15.56 25.21
N ILE A 184 1.99 -14.29 25.59
CA ILE A 184 1.85 -13.85 26.97
C ILE A 184 0.52 -13.12 27.09
N PRO A 185 -0.44 -13.58 27.90
CA PRO A 185 -1.73 -12.92 28.06
C PRO A 185 -1.56 -11.43 28.41
N LYS A 186 -2.36 -10.54 27.83
CA LYS A 186 -2.29 -9.10 28.10
C LYS A 186 -2.64 -8.84 29.57
N ARG A 187 -1.81 -8.02 30.24
CA ARG A 187 -2.09 -7.60 31.60
C ARG A 187 -3.28 -6.64 31.64
N LEU A 188 -4.23 -6.88 32.54
CA LEU A 188 -5.25 -5.89 32.86
C LEU A 188 -4.67 -4.81 33.79
N PRO A 189 -5.12 -3.55 33.70
CA PRO A 189 -4.62 -2.46 34.57
C PRO A 189 -4.72 -2.72 36.07
N THR A 190 -5.68 -3.56 36.48
CA THR A 190 -5.97 -3.92 37.86
C THR A 190 -5.21 -5.16 38.37
N GLU A 191 -4.51 -5.89 37.50
CA GLU A 191 -3.77 -7.09 37.89
C GLU A 191 -2.42 -6.76 38.54
N ALA A 192 -2.09 -7.47 39.61
CA ALA A 192 -0.77 -7.38 40.22
C ALA A 192 0.31 -7.97 39.29
N VAL A 193 1.56 -7.54 39.43
CA VAL A 193 2.69 -8.04 38.63
C VAL A 193 2.94 -9.53 38.84
N ASP A 194 2.65 -10.01 40.07
CA ASP A 194 2.84 -11.41 40.46
C ASP A 194 1.60 -12.29 40.22
N THR A 195 0.60 -11.81 39.46
CA THR A 195 -0.55 -12.63 39.05
C THR A 195 -0.06 -13.81 38.24
N PRO A 196 -0.48 -15.04 38.57
CA PRO A 196 -0.13 -16.23 37.79
C PRO A 196 -0.56 -16.09 36.32
N ILE A 197 0.34 -16.45 35.41
CA ILE A 197 0.08 -16.43 33.98
C ILE A 197 0.34 -17.81 33.36
N GLN A 198 -0.27 -18.05 32.23
CA GLN A 198 -0.01 -19.20 31.40
C GLN A 198 0.64 -18.72 30.10
N VAL A 199 1.95 -18.94 29.98
CA VAL A 199 2.69 -18.63 28.76
C VAL A 199 2.56 -19.82 27.81
N ARG A 200 2.19 -19.56 26.56
CA ARG A 200 2.05 -20.58 25.52
C ARG A 200 3.06 -20.37 24.41
N ILE A 201 3.47 -21.47 23.79
CA ILE A 201 4.24 -21.42 22.55
C ILE A 201 3.31 -20.93 21.43
N LEU A 202 3.62 -19.78 20.85
CA LEU A 202 2.87 -19.20 19.74
C LEU A 202 3.32 -19.79 18.39
N ALA A 203 4.64 -19.90 18.19
CA ALA A 203 5.24 -20.48 16.99
C ALA A 203 6.59 -21.11 17.33
N VAL A 204 6.98 -22.14 16.56
CA VAL A 204 8.28 -22.81 16.65
C VAL A 204 8.95 -22.67 15.28
N LEU A 205 10.13 -22.03 15.25
CA LEU A 205 10.85 -21.78 14.03
C LEU A 205 11.40 -23.08 13.44
N LYS A 206 11.11 -23.35 12.18
CA LYS A 206 11.63 -24.52 11.43
C LYS A 206 13.16 -24.47 11.35
N GLY A 207 13.81 -25.60 11.57
CA GLY A 207 15.27 -25.71 11.60
C GLY A 207 15.92 -25.22 12.90
N SER A 208 15.16 -24.72 13.87
CA SER A 208 15.66 -24.23 15.16
C SER A 208 15.99 -25.35 16.16
N GLN A 209 16.61 -24.98 17.29
CA GLN A 209 16.86 -25.96 18.37
C GLN A 209 15.54 -26.42 19.01
N ALA A 210 14.55 -25.53 19.20
CA ALA A 210 13.27 -25.89 19.79
C ALA A 210 12.51 -26.94 18.96
N GLU A 211 12.56 -26.86 17.64
CA GLU A 211 11.96 -27.89 16.78
C GLU A 211 12.68 -29.25 16.99
N ARG A 212 14.02 -29.26 17.08
CA ARG A 212 14.80 -30.47 17.35
C ARG A 212 14.50 -31.04 18.72
N ASP A 213 14.21 -30.21 19.71
CA ASP A 213 13.83 -30.61 21.07
C ASP A 213 12.36 -31.08 21.14
N GLY A 214 11.63 -31.06 20.02
CA GLY A 214 10.26 -31.54 19.92
C GLY A 214 9.19 -30.57 20.47
N ILE A 215 9.55 -29.30 20.70
CA ILE A 215 8.61 -28.25 21.12
C ILE A 215 7.58 -28.03 19.99
N LYS A 216 6.31 -27.83 20.39
CA LYS A 216 5.20 -27.61 19.45
C LYS A 216 4.39 -26.35 19.81
N ARG A 217 3.81 -25.75 18.78
CA ARG A 217 2.84 -24.66 18.92
C ARG A 217 1.68 -25.07 19.83
N GLY A 218 1.24 -24.16 20.71
CA GLY A 218 0.14 -24.35 21.66
C GLY A 218 0.55 -24.94 22.99
N GLN A 219 1.73 -25.55 23.15
CA GLN A 219 2.19 -26.08 24.44
C GLN A 219 2.37 -24.97 25.48
N ILE A 220 2.20 -25.33 26.75
CA ILE A 220 2.37 -24.41 27.90
C ILE A 220 3.82 -24.47 28.39
N VAL A 221 4.43 -23.30 28.53
CA VAL A 221 5.80 -23.17 29.07
C VAL A 221 5.78 -23.37 30.58
N LYS A 222 6.61 -24.29 31.09
CA LYS A 222 6.79 -24.57 32.53
C LYS A 222 8.08 -23.96 33.05
N ALA A 223 9.16 -24.08 32.30
CA ALA A 223 10.44 -23.49 32.71
C ALA A 223 11.26 -23.08 31.47
N ILE A 224 12.10 -22.07 31.63
CA ILE A 224 13.09 -21.62 30.66
C ILE A 224 14.45 -21.60 31.35
N ASN A 225 15.43 -22.30 30.80
CA ASN A 225 16.79 -22.46 31.38
C ASN A 225 16.76 -22.88 32.87
N GLY A 226 15.77 -23.71 33.24
CA GLY A 226 15.58 -24.17 34.63
C GLY A 226 14.83 -23.18 35.56
N VAL A 227 14.49 -21.98 35.09
CA VAL A 227 13.66 -21.02 35.82
C VAL A 227 12.18 -21.35 35.58
N VAL A 228 11.45 -21.66 36.65
CA VAL A 228 10.00 -21.95 36.55
C VAL A 228 9.24 -20.67 36.22
N ILE A 229 8.36 -20.75 35.24
CA ILE A 229 7.58 -19.62 34.72
C ILE A 229 6.16 -19.70 35.25
N ASN A 230 5.87 -18.90 36.27
CA ASN A 230 4.54 -18.80 36.86
C ASN A 230 3.94 -17.38 36.68
N THR A 231 4.77 -16.37 36.63
CA THR A 231 4.36 -14.97 36.59
C THR A 231 5.03 -14.24 35.41
N ARG A 232 4.55 -13.00 35.12
CA ARG A 232 5.20 -12.13 34.13
C ARG A 232 6.62 -11.75 34.54
N LYS A 233 6.87 -11.64 35.86
CA LYS A 233 8.18 -11.30 36.38
C LYS A 233 9.21 -12.39 36.03
N ASP A 234 8.79 -13.65 36.05
CA ASP A 234 9.67 -14.78 35.70
C ASP A 234 10.00 -14.78 34.22
N MET A 235 9.08 -14.27 33.36
CA MET A 235 9.31 -14.11 31.92
C MET A 235 10.20 -12.93 31.56
N ALA A 236 10.23 -11.87 32.37
CA ALA A 236 10.90 -10.62 32.04
C ALA A 236 12.36 -10.79 31.54
N PRO A 237 13.21 -11.64 32.16
CA PRO A 237 14.59 -11.86 31.70
C PRO A 237 14.69 -12.50 30.30
N PHE A 238 13.63 -13.17 29.82
CA PHE A 238 13.61 -13.89 28.56
C PHE A 238 12.92 -13.11 27.44
N LEU A 239 12.44 -11.90 27.71
CA LEU A 239 11.85 -11.01 26.71
C LEU A 239 12.87 -10.05 26.09
N ASP A 240 14.05 -9.95 26.67
CA ASP A 240 15.15 -9.17 26.09
C ASP A 240 15.71 -9.90 24.85
N ALA A 241 15.99 -9.14 23.79
CA ALA A 241 16.60 -9.67 22.56
C ALA A 241 17.98 -10.29 22.77
N SER A 242 18.66 -9.92 23.86
CA SER A 242 19.96 -10.48 24.27
C SER A 242 19.85 -11.76 25.10
N ALA A 243 18.64 -12.18 25.48
CA ALA A 243 18.46 -13.36 26.31
C ALA A 243 18.86 -14.65 25.60
N VAL A 244 19.81 -15.37 26.15
CA VAL A 244 20.23 -16.66 25.62
C VAL A 244 19.31 -17.75 26.17
N ILE A 245 18.49 -18.33 25.31
CA ILE A 245 17.63 -19.46 25.63
C ILE A 245 18.32 -20.72 25.16
N THR A 246 18.52 -21.66 26.06
CA THR A 246 19.18 -22.97 25.78
C THR A 246 18.26 -24.15 25.96
N LYS A 247 17.21 -24.01 26.78
CA LYS A 247 16.26 -25.07 27.07
C LYS A 247 14.90 -24.50 27.45
N VAL A 248 13.84 -25.10 26.92
CA VAL A 248 12.45 -24.82 27.34
C VAL A 248 11.77 -26.12 27.75
N GLU A 249 11.13 -26.13 28.89
CA GLU A 249 10.32 -27.25 29.37
C GLU A 249 8.84 -26.89 29.18
N VAL A 250 8.10 -27.81 28.58
CA VAL A 250 6.70 -27.59 28.18
C VAL A 250 5.79 -28.69 28.67
N GLU A 251 4.50 -28.40 28.70
CA GLU A 251 3.42 -29.37 28.99
C GLU A 251 2.37 -29.28 27.87
N ASP A 252 1.84 -30.42 27.46
CA ASP A 252 0.76 -30.47 26.49
C ASP A 252 -0.55 -29.96 27.10
N VAL A 253 -1.31 -29.22 26.32
CA VAL A 253 -2.66 -28.79 26.67
C VAL A 253 -3.57 -30.02 26.57
N LYS A 254 -4.16 -30.43 27.73
CA LYS A 254 -5.11 -31.54 27.79
C LYS A 254 -6.49 -31.11 27.26
#